data_b58f492814051b8a4867a77e89012859
#
_entry.id   b58f492814051b8a4867a77e89012859
#
_cell.length_a   1.000
_cell.length_b   1.000
_cell.length_c   1.000
_cell.angle_alpha   90.00
_cell.angle_beta   90.00
_cell.angle_gamma   90.00
#
_symmetry.space_group_name_H-M   'P 1'
#
loop_
_entity.id
_entity.type
_entity.pdbx_description
1 polymer ?
#
loop_
_entity_poly.entity_id
_entity_poly.type
_entity_poly.pdbx_seq_one_letter_code
_entity_poly.pdbx_strand_id
1 'polypeptide(L)'
;SDNDGIFDVVESGNLVLDTSGNGRVDGMDTNDSDSDGHHDFAQSPIDTDLDSVFDYLDLDSDNDGLFDLFEAGIGFNTLDLDNDGQIDLGFIDDNFNGSSDVAESIIPLDSDADGLPDFIELDSDADDCFDVDEAGFTGTTGILNGTSIDTNGLVFGGDGYGIAIDTNTDGLFDYQEYINITSQPLSTPIFVCEEGNTIVEISLEDFSDAYNTILWEWSFDGGSSWALVPETPSSFENVNSNILNIRNATTTFTNTLFRVQMQRADVVCKLYYSEEVELIVNALPVIAENVSLFQCDQDTDGITIFNLNEANE
;
A
#
# COMPACT_ATOMS: atom_id res chain seq x y z
N SER A 1 0.80 33.21 1.71
CA SER A 1 1.09 32.17 2.72
C SER A 1 0.06 32.21 3.82
N ASP A 2 -0.45 31.07 4.19
CA ASP A 2 -1.46 30.83 5.21
C ASP A 2 -0.86 30.50 6.58
N ASN A 3 0.46 30.29 6.61
CA ASN A 3 1.23 30.03 7.83
C ASN A 3 1.08 28.60 8.40
N ASP A 4 0.86 27.66 7.56
CA ASP A 4 0.79 26.22 7.91
C ASP A 4 2.18 25.59 8.11
N GLY A 5 3.22 26.19 7.56
CA GLY A 5 4.62 25.76 7.66
C GLY A 5 5.17 25.08 6.41
N ILE A 6 4.37 24.86 5.39
CA ILE A 6 4.82 24.42 4.09
C ILE A 6 5.37 25.63 3.30
N PHE A 7 6.28 25.43 2.38
CA PHE A 7 6.77 26.53 1.55
C PHE A 7 5.79 26.86 0.43
N ASP A 8 5.40 28.11 0.27
CA ASP A 8 4.56 28.58 -0.84
C ASP A 8 5.07 28.12 -2.23
N VAL A 9 6.38 27.93 -2.39
CA VAL A 9 6.97 27.43 -3.63
C VAL A 9 6.66 25.95 -3.88
N VAL A 10 6.46 25.18 -2.83
CA VAL A 10 6.02 23.76 -2.89
C VAL A 10 4.56 23.72 -3.29
N GLU A 11 3.69 24.37 -2.51
CA GLU A 11 2.25 24.43 -2.72
C GLU A 11 1.85 25.03 -4.06
N SER A 12 2.59 26.04 -4.52
CA SER A 12 2.35 26.60 -5.85
C SER A 12 2.84 25.75 -7.03
N GLY A 13 3.38 24.54 -6.76
CA GLY A 13 3.90 23.65 -7.81
C GLY A 13 5.22 24.09 -8.44
N ASN A 14 5.92 25.03 -7.82
CA ASN A 14 7.15 25.63 -8.36
C ASN A 14 8.43 25.14 -7.68
N LEU A 15 8.37 24.06 -6.90
CA LEU A 15 9.53 23.50 -6.19
C LEU A 15 10.76 23.27 -7.08
N VAL A 16 10.57 22.89 -8.34
CA VAL A 16 11.68 22.70 -9.31
C VAL A 16 12.48 23.97 -9.59
N LEU A 17 11.93 25.13 -9.27
CA LEU A 17 12.59 26.43 -9.42
C LEU A 17 13.32 26.88 -8.15
N ASP A 18 13.10 26.20 -7.03
CA ASP A 18 13.90 26.36 -5.81
C ASP A 18 15.04 25.34 -5.78
N THR A 19 16.09 25.62 -6.51
CA THR A 19 17.27 24.73 -6.60
C THR A 19 18.18 24.81 -5.37
N SER A 20 17.99 25.81 -4.54
CA SER A 20 18.73 26.00 -3.30
C SER A 20 18.07 25.39 -2.08
N GLY A 21 16.78 25.02 -2.17
CA GLY A 21 15.99 24.44 -1.08
C GLY A 21 15.72 25.46 0.03
N ASN A 22 15.54 26.73 -0.32
CA ASN A 22 15.34 27.80 0.66
C ASN A 22 13.92 28.36 0.66
N GLY A 23 12.97 27.68 0.02
CA GLY A 23 11.57 28.08 -0.07
C GLY A 23 11.30 29.23 -1.05
N ARG A 24 12.25 29.56 -1.91
CA ARG A 24 12.12 30.68 -2.86
C ARG A 24 12.55 30.28 -4.25
N VAL A 25 11.86 30.83 -5.25
CA VAL A 25 12.26 30.66 -6.65
C VAL A 25 13.63 31.29 -6.89
N ASP A 26 14.59 30.49 -7.36
CA ASP A 26 15.94 30.93 -7.67
C ASP A 26 16.03 31.60 -9.06
N GLY A 27 16.98 32.53 -9.22
CA GLY A 27 17.31 33.07 -10.53
C GLY A 27 16.35 34.12 -11.09
N MET A 28 15.53 34.74 -10.27
CA MET A 28 14.59 35.80 -10.66
C MET A 28 15.26 36.92 -11.46
N ASP A 29 16.47 37.34 -11.08
CA ASP A 29 17.21 38.41 -11.76
C ASP A 29 17.61 38.05 -13.20
N THR A 30 17.61 36.78 -13.57
CA THR A 30 18.08 36.28 -14.88
C THR A 30 16.98 35.69 -15.75
N ASN A 31 15.85 35.30 -15.14
CA ASN A 31 14.76 34.58 -15.79
C ASN A 31 13.42 35.33 -15.68
N ASP A 32 13.44 36.66 -15.65
CA ASP A 32 12.29 37.57 -15.80
C ASP A 32 12.57 38.44 -17.02
N SER A 33 12.40 37.86 -18.22
CA SER A 33 12.81 38.49 -19.46
C SER A 33 11.87 39.61 -19.91
N ASP A 34 10.63 39.59 -19.49
CA ASP A 34 9.63 40.62 -19.78
C ASP A 34 9.48 41.66 -18.65
N SER A 35 10.17 41.47 -17.55
CA SER A 35 10.21 42.36 -16.39
C SER A 35 8.84 42.59 -15.74
N ASP A 36 8.01 41.54 -15.70
CA ASP A 36 6.70 41.55 -15.05
C ASP A 36 6.77 41.24 -13.55
N GLY A 37 7.93 40.81 -13.05
CA GLY A 37 8.17 40.44 -11.66
C GLY A 37 7.92 38.96 -11.35
N HIS A 38 7.65 38.16 -12.38
CA HIS A 38 7.50 36.72 -12.27
C HIS A 38 8.66 36.01 -12.96
N HIS A 39 9.02 34.84 -12.48
CA HIS A 39 10.00 34.00 -13.16
C HIS A 39 9.40 33.41 -14.44
N ASP A 40 10.04 33.56 -15.60
CA ASP A 40 9.54 33.17 -16.93
C ASP A 40 9.05 31.69 -17.02
N PHE A 41 9.54 30.83 -16.15
CA PHE A 41 9.17 29.40 -16.11
C PHE A 41 8.27 29.04 -14.93
N ALA A 42 7.87 30.02 -14.10
CA ALA A 42 6.93 29.75 -13.01
C ALA A 42 5.57 29.33 -13.57
N GLN A 43 5.00 28.33 -12.94
CA GLN A 43 3.65 27.89 -13.23
C GLN A 43 2.62 28.77 -12.49
N SER A 44 1.39 28.77 -12.95
CA SER A 44 0.31 29.35 -12.17
C SER A 44 0.15 28.58 -10.87
N PRO A 45 -0.17 29.25 -9.76
CA PRO A 45 -0.45 28.57 -8.50
C PRO A 45 -1.50 27.47 -8.68
N ILE A 46 -1.34 26.40 -7.92
CA ILE A 46 -2.24 25.26 -7.88
C ILE A 46 -3.45 25.61 -7.01
N ASP A 47 -4.56 24.97 -7.28
CA ASP A 47 -5.83 24.98 -6.58
C ASP A 47 -6.31 23.52 -6.74
N THR A 48 -5.90 22.65 -5.79
CA THR A 48 -5.97 21.19 -5.90
C THR A 48 -7.43 20.71 -5.89
N ASP A 49 -8.27 21.25 -5.03
CA ASP A 49 -9.68 20.89 -4.87
C ASP A 49 -10.65 21.72 -5.74
N LEU A 50 -10.13 22.79 -6.39
CA LEU A 50 -10.87 23.70 -7.26
C LEU A 50 -11.95 24.53 -6.56
N ASP A 51 -11.73 24.87 -5.30
CA ASP A 51 -12.65 25.70 -4.49
C ASP A 51 -12.46 27.22 -4.71
N SER A 52 -11.38 27.62 -5.40
CA SER A 52 -10.92 28.98 -5.74
C SER A 52 -10.06 29.64 -4.65
N VAL A 53 -9.61 28.91 -3.65
CA VAL A 53 -8.47 29.24 -2.80
C VAL A 53 -7.28 28.49 -3.40
N PHE A 54 -6.14 29.11 -3.51
CA PHE A 54 -4.93 28.42 -4.01
C PHE A 54 -4.25 27.73 -2.85
N ASP A 55 -3.62 26.57 -3.07
CA ASP A 55 -3.02 25.74 -2.05
C ASP A 55 -2.14 26.54 -1.06
N TYR A 56 -1.33 27.49 -1.51
CA TYR A 56 -0.49 28.36 -0.66
C TYR A 56 -1.26 29.37 0.24
N LEU A 57 -2.59 29.37 0.17
CA LEU A 57 -3.53 30.19 0.97
C LEU A 57 -4.60 29.31 1.61
N ASP A 58 -4.56 28.03 1.35
CA ASP A 58 -5.50 27.01 1.79
C ASP A 58 -4.89 26.25 2.98
N LEU A 59 -5.68 25.94 3.95
CA LEU A 59 -5.26 25.16 5.11
C LEU A 59 -5.68 23.68 5.01
N ASP A 60 -6.41 23.32 3.90
CA ASP A 60 -6.89 21.98 3.60
C ASP A 60 -7.01 21.86 2.08
N SER A 61 -5.85 21.78 1.41
CA SER A 61 -5.69 21.92 -0.04
C SER A 61 -6.48 20.92 -0.88
N ASP A 62 -6.85 19.76 -0.34
CA ASP A 62 -7.65 18.74 -1.04
C ASP A 62 -9.07 18.56 -0.48
N ASN A 63 -9.41 19.33 0.58
CA ASN A 63 -10.73 19.35 1.20
C ASN A 63 -11.15 18.01 1.84
N ASP A 64 -10.23 17.24 2.35
CA ASP A 64 -10.51 15.97 3.00
C ASP A 64 -10.86 16.11 4.51
N GLY A 65 -10.57 17.30 5.08
CA GLY A 65 -10.85 17.64 6.48
C GLY A 65 -9.69 17.39 7.43
N LEU A 66 -8.52 17.10 6.92
CA LEU A 66 -7.25 17.21 7.60
C LEU A 66 -6.64 18.57 7.27
N PHE A 67 -5.77 19.09 8.10
CA PHE A 67 -5.02 20.30 7.80
C PHE A 67 -3.73 19.94 7.06
N ASP A 68 -3.34 20.71 6.05
CA ASP A 68 -2.09 20.55 5.32
C ASP A 68 -0.88 20.48 6.26
N LEU A 69 -0.83 21.33 7.29
CA LEU A 69 0.17 21.30 8.35
C LEU A 69 0.28 19.92 8.99
N PHE A 70 -0.86 19.28 9.24
CA PHE A 70 -0.93 18.00 9.91
C PHE A 70 -0.45 16.86 8.98
N GLU A 71 -0.90 16.84 7.76
CA GLU A 71 -0.53 15.85 6.74
C GLU A 71 0.93 15.99 6.30
N ALA A 72 1.44 17.22 6.24
CA ALA A 72 2.87 17.44 6.01
C ALA A 72 3.76 16.95 7.16
N GLY A 73 3.19 16.45 8.27
CA GLY A 73 3.95 16.01 9.44
C GLY A 73 4.55 17.15 10.26
N ILE A 74 4.05 18.36 10.11
CA ILE A 74 4.53 19.56 10.77
C ILE A 74 3.93 19.63 12.18
N GLY A 75 4.64 19.11 13.13
CA GLY A 75 4.57 19.34 14.55
C GLY A 75 3.21 19.52 15.22
N PHE A 76 2.21 18.73 14.86
CA PHE A 76 0.90 18.69 15.52
C PHE A 76 1.05 18.69 17.06
N ASN A 77 0.27 19.51 17.75
CA ASN A 77 0.36 19.77 19.21
C ASN A 77 1.68 20.39 19.69
N THR A 78 2.62 20.73 18.83
CA THR A 78 3.87 21.39 19.23
C THR A 78 4.07 22.74 18.59
N LEU A 79 3.61 22.92 17.37
CA LEU A 79 3.68 24.18 16.62
C LEU A 79 2.30 24.81 16.43
N ASP A 80 1.29 24.03 16.15
CA ASP A 80 -0.12 24.39 16.19
C ASP A 80 -0.70 23.95 17.56
N LEU A 81 -0.96 24.90 18.45
CA LEU A 81 -1.37 24.63 19.84
C LEU A 81 -2.88 24.71 20.04
N ASP A 82 -3.59 25.40 19.17
CA ASP A 82 -5.04 25.53 19.23
C ASP A 82 -5.78 24.73 18.13
N ASN A 83 -5.03 24.01 17.31
CA ASN A 83 -5.48 23.13 16.24
C ASN A 83 -6.36 23.89 15.22
N ASP A 84 -5.81 24.98 14.70
CA ASP A 84 -6.46 25.77 13.64
C ASP A 84 -5.76 25.63 12.26
N GLY A 85 -4.78 24.74 12.15
CA GLY A 85 -4.01 24.46 10.93
C GLY A 85 -2.84 25.43 10.72
N GLN A 86 -2.57 26.34 11.65
CA GLN A 86 -1.53 27.35 11.53
C GLN A 86 -0.48 27.22 12.64
N ILE A 87 0.73 27.72 12.36
CA ILE A 87 1.80 27.73 13.34
C ILE A 87 1.59 28.86 14.37
N ASP A 88 1.37 28.50 15.62
CA ASP A 88 1.10 29.40 16.74
C ASP A 88 2.34 30.04 17.37
N LEU A 89 3.48 29.36 17.32
CA LEU A 89 4.70 29.78 18.03
C LEU A 89 5.37 31.02 17.41
N GLY A 90 4.55 32.02 17.11
CA GLY A 90 4.97 33.31 16.58
C GLY A 90 5.68 33.12 15.24
N PHE A 91 4.92 33.27 14.18
CA PHE A 91 5.46 33.22 12.83
C PHE A 91 6.72 34.11 12.75
N ILE A 92 7.84 33.48 12.66
CA ILE A 92 9.15 34.11 12.45
C ILE A 92 9.63 33.60 11.09
N ASP A 93 9.68 34.47 10.14
CA ASP A 93 10.24 34.27 8.81
C ASP A 93 11.32 35.33 8.59
N ASP A 94 12.51 35.10 9.18
CA ASP A 94 13.62 36.03 9.13
C ASP A 94 14.24 36.15 7.72
N ASN A 95 14.04 35.15 6.89
CA ASN A 95 14.56 35.06 5.53
C ASN A 95 13.55 35.44 4.43
N PHE A 96 12.28 35.65 4.80
CA PHE A 96 11.17 36.03 3.90
C PHE A 96 10.90 35.03 2.79
N ASN A 97 10.85 33.75 3.11
CA ASN A 97 10.57 32.66 2.16
C ASN A 97 9.13 32.13 2.17
N GLY A 98 8.28 32.67 3.06
CA GLY A 98 6.87 32.31 3.14
C GLY A 98 6.56 31.23 4.20
N SER A 99 7.55 30.53 4.72
CA SER A 99 7.36 29.56 5.80
C SER A 99 7.93 30.07 7.11
N SER A 100 7.49 29.52 8.22
CA SER A 100 8.08 29.80 9.53
C SER A 100 9.44 29.11 9.69
N ASP A 101 10.47 29.83 10.17
CA ASP A 101 11.83 29.30 10.39
C ASP A 101 11.87 27.98 11.16
N VAL A 102 10.85 27.68 12.00
CA VAL A 102 10.77 26.46 12.78
C VAL A 102 10.29 25.24 11.98
N ALA A 103 9.64 25.45 10.84
CA ALA A 103 9.14 24.42 9.95
C ALA A 103 10.07 24.17 8.73
N GLU A 104 10.95 25.08 8.39
CA GLU A 104 11.78 25.07 7.17
C GLU A 104 12.60 23.78 6.92
N SER A 105 12.85 22.97 7.93
CA SER A 105 13.60 21.72 7.76
C SER A 105 12.71 20.50 7.55
N ILE A 106 11.41 20.69 7.55
CA ILE A 106 10.42 19.62 7.42
C ILE A 106 10.13 19.47 5.92
N ILE A 107 10.26 18.26 5.44
CA ILE A 107 9.83 17.87 4.09
C ILE A 107 8.42 17.31 4.27
N PRO A 108 7.41 17.81 3.55
CA PRO A 108 6.07 17.23 3.61
C PRO A 108 6.08 15.71 3.41
N LEU A 109 5.25 15.01 4.15
CA LEU A 109 5.12 13.57 4.04
C LEU A 109 4.57 13.18 2.67
N ASP A 110 4.92 11.98 2.24
CA ASP A 110 4.52 11.29 1.01
C ASP A 110 4.48 9.82 1.43
N SER A 111 3.31 9.40 1.93
CA SER A 111 3.16 8.14 2.67
C SER A 111 3.28 6.91 1.77
N ASP A 112 2.83 6.99 0.51
CA ASP A 112 2.96 5.90 -0.48
C ASP A 112 4.22 6.01 -1.35
N ALA A 113 4.95 7.13 -1.25
CA ALA A 113 6.18 7.43 -1.99
C ALA A 113 5.98 7.51 -3.53
N ASP A 114 4.83 8.00 -4.00
CA ASP A 114 4.54 8.18 -5.42
C ASP A 114 5.07 9.51 -5.97
N GLY A 115 5.41 10.44 -5.08
CA GLY A 115 6.00 11.76 -5.37
C GLY A 115 5.03 12.92 -5.25
N LEU A 116 3.79 12.67 -4.83
CA LEU A 116 2.85 13.68 -4.35
C LEU A 116 2.90 13.70 -2.82
N PRO A 117 2.84 14.85 -2.17
CA PRO A 117 2.72 14.92 -0.72
C PRO A 117 1.29 14.63 -0.26
N ASP A 118 1.17 14.09 0.95
CA ASP A 118 -0.11 13.71 1.57
C ASP A 118 -1.15 14.85 1.53
N PHE A 119 -0.75 16.09 1.78
CA PHE A 119 -1.64 17.26 1.87
C PHE A 119 -2.35 17.67 0.55
N ILE A 120 -2.07 17.00 -0.56
CA ILE A 120 -2.76 17.21 -1.86
C ILE A 120 -3.32 15.90 -2.42
N GLU A 121 -3.44 14.87 -1.57
CA GLU A 121 -3.93 13.55 -1.95
C GLU A 121 -5.09 13.13 -1.04
N LEU A 122 -6.15 12.62 -1.63
CA LEU A 122 -7.32 12.11 -0.92
C LEU A 122 -7.18 10.66 -0.45
N ASP A 123 -6.02 10.02 -0.70
CA ASP A 123 -5.69 8.62 -0.40
C ASP A 123 -4.16 8.52 -0.27
N SER A 124 -3.63 9.05 0.84
CA SER A 124 -2.20 9.28 1.09
C SER A 124 -1.35 8.01 1.10
N ASP A 125 -1.91 6.86 1.43
CA ASP A 125 -1.20 5.60 1.48
C ASP A 125 -1.49 4.67 0.28
N ALA A 126 -2.31 5.15 -0.68
CA ALA A 126 -2.69 4.46 -1.91
C ALA A 126 -3.34 3.09 -1.69
N ASP A 127 -4.12 2.97 -0.64
CA ASP A 127 -4.77 1.71 -0.28
C ASP A 127 -6.19 1.54 -0.84
N ASP A 128 -6.71 2.55 -1.58
CA ASP A 128 -8.08 2.74 -2.10
C ASP A 128 -9.11 3.07 -0.97
N CYS A 129 -8.69 3.45 0.22
CA CYS A 129 -9.46 4.16 1.21
C CYS A 129 -9.26 5.68 1.01
N PHE A 130 -10.14 6.48 1.52
CA PHE A 130 -9.92 7.92 1.52
C PHE A 130 -9.53 8.38 2.92
N ASP A 131 -8.61 9.30 3.01
CA ASP A 131 -8.07 9.84 4.25
C ASP A 131 -9.16 10.36 5.18
N VAL A 132 -10.17 11.05 4.63
CA VAL A 132 -11.36 11.49 5.37
C VAL A 132 -12.08 10.35 6.11
N ASP A 133 -12.18 9.17 5.50
CA ASP A 133 -12.86 8.02 6.09
C ASP A 133 -11.97 7.36 7.16
N GLU A 134 -10.66 7.28 6.93
CA GLU A 134 -9.68 6.72 7.85
C GLU A 134 -9.35 7.64 9.01
N ALA A 135 -9.36 8.95 8.78
CA ALA A 135 -9.32 9.94 9.86
C ALA A 135 -10.56 9.89 10.77
N GLY A 136 -11.61 9.19 10.33
CA GLY A 136 -12.86 9.03 11.08
C GLY A 136 -13.84 10.16 10.88
N PHE A 137 -13.71 10.92 9.80
CA PHE A 137 -14.62 12.01 9.43
C PHE A 137 -15.67 11.52 8.44
N THR A 138 -16.65 12.37 8.12
CA THR A 138 -17.72 12.01 7.20
C THR A 138 -17.49 12.65 5.83
N GLY A 139 -17.03 11.86 4.88
CA GLY A 139 -16.70 12.29 3.52
C GLY A 139 -17.63 11.75 2.43
N THR A 140 -17.41 12.25 1.22
CA THR A 140 -18.00 11.71 -0.01
C THR A 140 -16.96 11.78 -1.13
N THR A 141 -16.51 10.64 -1.63
CA THR A 141 -15.46 10.54 -2.67
C THR A 141 -14.14 11.21 -2.26
N GLY A 142 -13.75 11.04 -1.00
CA GLY A 142 -12.54 11.60 -0.41
C GLY A 142 -12.69 12.99 0.19
N ILE A 143 -13.71 13.74 -0.16
CA ILE A 143 -13.90 15.12 0.28
C ILE A 143 -14.82 15.18 1.51
N LEU A 144 -14.45 15.98 2.50
CA LEU A 144 -15.25 16.23 3.71
C LEU A 144 -16.62 16.79 3.39
N ASN A 145 -17.66 16.23 3.99
CA ASN A 145 -19.02 16.74 3.81
C ASN A 145 -19.24 18.04 4.58
N GLY A 146 -19.58 19.10 3.88
CA GLY A 146 -19.84 20.40 4.48
C GLY A 146 -20.92 21.20 3.77
N THR A 147 -21.06 22.46 4.16
CA THR A 147 -22.10 23.38 3.62
C THR A 147 -21.54 24.52 2.81
N SER A 148 -20.28 24.89 3.00
CA SER A 148 -19.60 25.98 2.30
C SER A 148 -18.11 25.92 2.62
N ILE A 149 -17.30 26.57 1.80
CA ILE A 149 -15.87 26.79 2.02
C ILE A 149 -15.69 28.21 2.60
N ASP A 150 -14.76 28.39 3.49
CA ASP A 150 -14.39 29.69 4.03
C ASP A 150 -13.24 30.34 3.23
N THR A 151 -12.66 31.41 3.74
CA THR A 151 -11.61 32.17 3.04
C THR A 151 -10.23 31.53 3.15
N ASN A 152 -10.08 30.54 3.98
CA ASN A 152 -8.84 29.77 4.22
C ASN A 152 -8.93 28.34 3.66
N GLY A 153 -9.88 28.08 2.76
CA GLY A 153 -10.12 26.79 2.15
C GLY A 153 -10.91 25.77 3.00
N LEU A 154 -11.15 26.06 4.27
CA LEU A 154 -11.73 25.07 5.16
C LEU A 154 -13.22 24.80 4.90
N VAL A 155 -13.59 23.52 4.90
CA VAL A 155 -14.97 23.03 4.73
C VAL A 155 -15.80 23.32 5.98
N PHE A 156 -16.71 24.27 5.90
CA PHE A 156 -17.56 24.68 7.01
C PHE A 156 -18.77 23.75 7.20
N GLY A 157 -19.01 23.33 8.44
CA GLY A 157 -20.17 22.53 8.84
C GLY A 157 -19.96 21.02 8.70
N GLY A 158 -18.74 20.59 8.36
CA GLY A 158 -18.28 19.22 8.46
C GLY A 158 -17.90 18.82 9.89
N ASP A 159 -17.46 17.60 10.06
CA ASP A 159 -16.92 17.01 11.31
C ASP A 159 -15.40 16.80 11.27
N GLY A 160 -14.72 17.33 10.26
CA GLY A 160 -13.27 17.32 10.08
C GLY A 160 -12.51 18.23 11.03
N TYR A 161 -11.22 18.38 10.76
CA TYR A 161 -10.25 19.21 11.51
C TYR A 161 -10.05 18.81 12.96
N GLY A 162 -10.38 17.57 13.28
CA GLY A 162 -10.09 16.95 14.55
C GLY A 162 -8.76 16.19 14.51
N ILE A 163 -8.50 15.46 15.57
CA ILE A 163 -7.38 14.51 15.60
C ILE A 163 -7.79 13.29 14.80
N ALA A 164 -7.02 12.94 13.75
CA ALA A 164 -7.20 11.72 13.00
C ALA A 164 -7.06 10.47 13.89
N ILE A 165 -7.64 9.38 13.47
CA ILE A 165 -7.61 8.12 14.21
C ILE A 165 -6.22 7.50 14.08
N ASP A 166 -5.72 6.94 15.18
CA ASP A 166 -4.55 6.04 15.28
C ASP A 166 -5.03 4.84 16.10
N THR A 167 -5.55 3.83 15.41
CA THR A 167 -6.22 2.68 16.02
C THR A 167 -5.26 1.80 16.79
N ASN A 168 -4.05 1.63 16.30
CA ASN A 168 -3.03 0.77 16.89
C ASN A 168 -2.15 1.51 17.93
N THR A 169 -2.22 2.84 17.95
CA THR A 169 -1.48 3.75 18.85
C THR A 169 0.03 3.67 18.72
N ASP A 170 0.54 3.49 17.52
CA ASP A 170 1.97 3.43 17.26
C ASP A 170 2.59 4.77 16.86
N GLY A 171 1.73 5.77 16.60
CA GLY A 171 2.11 7.15 16.30
C GLY A 171 2.08 7.49 14.82
N LEU A 172 1.66 6.57 13.96
CA LEU A 172 1.17 6.84 12.62
C LEU A 172 -0.36 6.90 12.66
N PHE A 173 -0.96 7.68 11.82
CA PHE A 173 -2.42 7.74 11.72
C PHE A 173 -2.91 6.72 10.69
N ASP A 174 -4.14 6.24 10.86
CA ASP A 174 -4.69 5.18 10.02
C ASP A 174 -4.62 5.52 8.52
N TYR A 175 -4.77 6.79 8.13
CA TYR A 175 -4.67 7.26 6.74
C TYR A 175 -3.24 7.22 6.15
N GLN A 176 -2.22 6.93 6.95
CA GLN A 176 -0.81 6.81 6.55
C GLN A 176 -0.36 5.35 6.51
N GLU A 177 -1.25 4.42 6.79
CA GLU A 177 -0.94 3.02 7.02
C GLU A 177 -1.63 2.07 6.06
N TYR A 178 -0.88 1.31 5.30
CA TYR A 178 -1.38 0.28 4.40
C TYR A 178 -0.79 -1.10 4.71
N ILE A 179 -1.37 -2.16 4.14
CA ILE A 179 -0.82 -3.50 4.26
C ILE A 179 0.26 -3.71 3.20
N ASN A 180 1.51 -3.66 3.61
CA ASN A 180 2.66 -3.89 2.72
C ASN A 180 3.06 -5.37 2.68
N ILE A 181 2.82 -6.02 1.53
CA ILE A 181 3.27 -7.39 1.27
C ILE A 181 4.68 -7.35 0.70
N THR A 182 5.69 -7.57 1.53
CA THR A 182 7.10 -7.54 1.14
C THR A 182 7.54 -8.76 0.33
N SER A 183 6.79 -9.87 0.40
CA SER A 183 6.99 -11.05 -0.43
C SER A 183 5.65 -11.70 -0.76
N GLN A 184 5.28 -11.66 -2.03
CA GLN A 184 4.13 -12.36 -2.58
C GLN A 184 4.37 -13.87 -2.64
N PRO A 185 3.32 -14.71 -2.73
CA PRO A 185 3.47 -16.11 -3.06
C PRO A 185 4.26 -16.27 -4.37
N LEU A 186 4.92 -17.40 -4.55
CA LEU A 186 5.70 -17.64 -5.76
C LEU A 186 4.83 -17.47 -7.01
N SER A 187 5.27 -16.65 -7.96
CA SER A 187 4.58 -16.42 -9.24
C SER A 187 4.56 -17.65 -10.18
N THR A 188 5.30 -18.69 -9.84
CA THR A 188 5.35 -19.96 -10.56
C THR A 188 4.54 -21.01 -9.83
N PRO A 189 3.86 -21.95 -10.52
CA PRO A 189 3.14 -23.03 -9.87
C PRO A 189 4.01 -23.82 -8.89
N ILE A 190 3.42 -24.18 -7.75
CA ILE A 190 4.06 -25.04 -6.76
C ILE A 190 3.81 -26.48 -7.17
N PHE A 191 4.88 -27.25 -7.36
CA PHE A 191 4.82 -28.66 -7.71
C PHE A 191 5.06 -29.54 -6.49
N VAL A 192 4.14 -30.48 -6.26
CA VAL A 192 4.28 -31.49 -5.19
C VAL A 192 3.88 -32.86 -5.72
N CYS A 193 4.48 -33.93 -5.22
CA CYS A 193 4.01 -35.27 -5.51
C CYS A 193 2.75 -35.59 -4.67
N GLU A 194 1.91 -36.45 -5.18
CA GLU A 194 0.79 -37.04 -4.41
C GLU A 194 1.31 -37.63 -3.07
N GLU A 195 0.54 -37.44 -2.00
CA GLU A 195 0.92 -37.73 -0.62
C GLU A 195 2.09 -36.89 -0.06
N GLY A 196 2.66 -35.98 -0.84
CA GLY A 196 3.71 -35.05 -0.43
C GLY A 196 3.20 -33.87 0.36
N ASN A 197 4.12 -33.10 0.91
CA ASN A 197 3.85 -31.88 1.67
C ASN A 197 4.53 -30.69 1.00
N THR A 198 3.90 -29.53 1.11
CA THR A 198 4.46 -28.25 0.66
C THR A 198 3.94 -27.09 1.53
N ILE A 199 4.49 -25.92 1.34
CA ILE A 199 4.01 -24.68 1.97
C ILE A 199 3.73 -23.64 0.91
N VAL A 200 2.81 -22.72 1.24
CA VAL A 200 2.62 -21.44 0.56
C VAL A 200 2.84 -20.36 1.59
N GLU A 201 3.61 -19.34 1.26
CA GLU A 201 3.97 -18.29 2.22
C GLU A 201 3.93 -16.90 1.59
N ILE A 202 3.65 -15.92 2.43
CA ILE A 202 3.82 -14.49 2.17
C ILE A 202 4.70 -13.89 3.26
N SER A 203 5.26 -12.71 3.00
CA SER A 203 5.88 -11.88 4.04
C SER A 203 5.22 -10.51 4.06
N LEU A 204 4.92 -10.03 5.24
CA LEU A 204 4.41 -8.68 5.50
C LEU A 204 5.50 -7.87 6.17
N GLU A 205 5.50 -6.57 5.99
CA GLU A 205 6.47 -5.69 6.62
C GLU A 205 6.31 -5.69 8.13
N ASP A 206 5.10 -5.60 8.61
CA ASP A 206 4.79 -5.62 10.04
C ASP A 206 3.78 -6.71 10.39
N PHE A 207 4.31 -7.93 10.52
CA PHE A 207 3.50 -9.11 10.86
C PHE A 207 3.25 -9.26 12.37
N SER A 208 3.94 -8.49 13.20
CA SER A 208 3.90 -8.65 14.67
C SER A 208 2.65 -8.09 15.32
N ASP A 209 1.77 -7.47 14.55
CA ASP A 209 0.63 -6.74 15.08
C ASP A 209 -0.52 -7.67 15.48
N ALA A 210 -1.02 -7.50 16.71
CA ALA A 210 -2.14 -8.28 17.25
C ALA A 210 -3.48 -8.01 16.52
N TYR A 211 -3.51 -7.03 15.61
CA TYR A 211 -4.68 -6.56 14.88
C TYR A 211 -4.84 -7.20 13.51
N ASN A 212 -3.82 -7.94 13.02
CA ASN A 212 -3.86 -8.52 11.69
C ASN A 212 -4.70 -9.79 11.62
N THR A 213 -5.65 -9.82 10.70
CA THR A 213 -6.36 -11.04 10.32
C THR A 213 -5.82 -11.54 8.99
N ILE A 214 -5.32 -12.77 8.97
CA ILE A 214 -4.82 -13.47 7.77
C ILE A 214 -5.66 -14.72 7.58
N LEU A 215 -6.24 -14.88 6.40
CA LEU A 215 -7.07 -16.03 6.05
C LEU A 215 -6.68 -16.53 4.66
N TRP A 216 -6.32 -17.81 4.55
CA TRP A 216 -6.07 -18.41 3.25
C TRP A 216 -7.36 -18.75 2.55
N GLU A 217 -7.43 -18.39 1.27
CA GLU A 217 -8.50 -18.75 0.36
C GLU A 217 -7.99 -19.67 -0.74
N TRP A 218 -8.90 -20.49 -1.27
CA TRP A 218 -8.67 -21.35 -2.42
C TRP A 218 -9.75 -21.19 -3.48
N SER A 219 -9.37 -21.47 -4.73
CA SER A 219 -10.28 -21.50 -5.88
C SER A 219 -10.04 -22.75 -6.72
N PHE A 220 -11.12 -23.42 -7.11
CA PHE A 220 -11.11 -24.59 -7.99
C PHE A 220 -11.62 -24.29 -9.39
N ASP A 221 -11.95 -23.05 -9.69
CA ASP A 221 -12.57 -22.59 -10.95
C ASP A 221 -11.75 -21.51 -11.65
N GLY A 222 -10.45 -21.47 -11.36
CA GLY A 222 -9.50 -20.53 -11.98
C GLY A 222 -9.68 -19.10 -11.50
N GLY A 223 -9.99 -18.90 -10.22
CA GLY A 223 -10.12 -17.58 -9.62
C GLY A 223 -11.51 -16.95 -9.74
N SER A 224 -12.49 -17.67 -10.35
CA SER A 224 -13.83 -17.11 -10.52
C SER A 224 -14.64 -17.08 -9.22
N SER A 225 -14.38 -18.00 -8.31
CA SER A 225 -14.93 -18.02 -6.96
C SER A 225 -13.89 -18.46 -5.93
N TRP A 226 -14.01 -17.91 -4.73
CA TRP A 226 -13.08 -18.13 -3.63
C TRP A 226 -13.82 -18.61 -2.39
N ALA A 227 -13.17 -19.47 -1.61
CA ALA A 227 -13.66 -19.93 -0.31
C ALA A 227 -12.49 -20.04 0.66
N LEU A 228 -12.77 -19.89 1.95
CA LEU A 228 -11.75 -20.06 2.98
C LEU A 228 -11.23 -21.49 2.99
N VAL A 229 -9.91 -21.64 3.10
CA VAL A 229 -9.25 -22.93 3.30
C VAL A 229 -9.63 -23.46 4.68
N PRO A 230 -10.29 -24.61 4.79
CA PRO A 230 -10.66 -25.16 6.09
C PRO A 230 -9.43 -25.71 6.81
N GLU A 231 -9.29 -25.42 8.10
CA GLU A 231 -8.27 -26.06 8.90
C GLU A 231 -8.58 -27.55 9.07
N THR A 232 -7.80 -28.38 8.41
CA THR A 232 -7.89 -29.84 8.50
C THR A 232 -6.48 -30.38 8.71
N PRO A 233 -6.11 -30.82 9.92
CA PRO A 233 -4.72 -31.19 10.23
C PRO A 233 -4.11 -32.28 9.34
N SER A 234 -4.96 -33.04 8.63
CA SER A 234 -4.51 -34.03 7.65
C SER A 234 -4.13 -33.44 6.28
N SER A 235 -4.57 -32.22 5.96
CA SER A 235 -4.38 -31.60 4.64
C SER A 235 -3.94 -30.15 4.72
N PHE A 236 -4.49 -29.35 5.64
CA PHE A 236 -4.20 -27.93 5.77
C PHE A 236 -4.00 -27.52 7.23
N GLU A 237 -2.91 -26.84 7.52
CA GLU A 237 -2.59 -26.27 8.82
C GLU A 237 -2.13 -24.81 8.66
N ASN A 238 -2.25 -24.03 9.72
CA ASN A 238 -1.88 -22.61 9.78
C ASN A 238 -2.66 -21.74 8.78
N VAL A 239 -3.92 -22.03 8.59
CA VAL A 239 -4.81 -21.32 7.66
C VAL A 239 -5.05 -19.84 8.04
N ASN A 240 -4.62 -19.43 9.25
CA ASN A 240 -4.71 -18.07 9.81
C ASN A 240 -3.32 -17.47 10.04
N SER A 241 -2.35 -17.81 9.23
CA SER A 241 -0.98 -17.28 9.37
C SER A 241 -0.38 -16.98 7.99
N ASN A 242 0.76 -16.31 7.97
CA ASN A 242 1.49 -16.02 6.76
C ASN A 242 2.05 -17.25 6.03
N ILE A 243 1.99 -18.44 6.63
CA ILE A 243 2.45 -19.69 6.05
C ILE A 243 1.34 -20.73 6.12
N LEU A 244 0.82 -21.13 4.96
CA LEU A 244 -0.10 -22.25 4.82
C LEU A 244 0.69 -23.55 4.63
N ASN A 245 0.48 -24.52 5.51
CA ASN A 245 1.01 -25.88 5.32
C ASN A 245 0.00 -26.74 4.57
N ILE A 246 0.41 -27.31 3.45
CA ILE A 246 -0.35 -28.29 2.66
C ILE A 246 0.28 -29.66 2.90
N ARG A 247 -0.47 -30.61 3.46
CA ARG A 247 -0.04 -31.95 3.82
C ARG A 247 -0.79 -33.00 3.03
N ASN A 248 -0.11 -34.12 2.76
CA ASN A 248 -0.70 -35.27 2.06
C ASN A 248 -1.49 -34.81 0.82
N ALA A 249 -0.84 -34.02 -0.03
CA ALA A 249 -1.47 -33.45 -1.20
C ALA A 249 -2.07 -34.55 -2.09
N THR A 250 -3.31 -34.35 -2.52
CA THR A 250 -4.00 -35.28 -3.42
C THR A 250 -4.13 -34.69 -4.80
N THR A 251 -4.22 -35.52 -5.83
CA THR A 251 -4.42 -35.06 -7.20
C THR A 251 -5.70 -34.25 -7.40
N THR A 252 -6.65 -34.30 -6.47
CA THR A 252 -7.85 -33.44 -6.46
C THR A 252 -7.54 -31.98 -6.21
N PHE A 253 -6.37 -31.64 -5.66
CA PHE A 253 -5.90 -30.27 -5.44
C PHE A 253 -5.12 -29.72 -6.64
N THR A 254 -4.89 -30.49 -7.70
CA THR A 254 -4.22 -30.01 -8.90
C THR A 254 -5.01 -28.88 -9.55
N ASN A 255 -4.32 -27.82 -9.98
CA ASN A 255 -4.83 -26.57 -10.53
C ASN A 255 -5.68 -25.75 -9.53
N THR A 256 -5.56 -26.01 -8.22
CA THR A 256 -6.14 -25.12 -7.21
C THR A 256 -5.29 -23.88 -7.08
N LEU A 257 -5.94 -22.72 -7.13
CA LEU A 257 -5.31 -21.44 -6.80
C LEU A 257 -5.45 -21.17 -5.31
N PHE A 258 -4.41 -20.60 -4.72
CA PHE A 258 -4.39 -20.12 -3.34
C PHE A 258 -4.03 -18.64 -3.33
N ARG A 259 -4.65 -17.88 -2.43
CA ARG A 259 -4.28 -16.51 -2.07
C ARG A 259 -4.54 -16.27 -0.60
N VAL A 260 -4.00 -15.19 -0.08
CA VAL A 260 -4.29 -14.70 1.26
C VAL A 260 -5.25 -13.54 1.18
N GLN A 261 -6.28 -13.55 2.01
CA GLN A 261 -7.08 -12.40 2.39
C GLN A 261 -6.52 -11.83 3.69
N MET A 262 -6.30 -10.53 3.74
CA MET A 262 -5.75 -9.82 4.90
C MET A 262 -6.65 -8.66 5.29
N GLN A 263 -6.67 -8.37 6.58
CA GLN A 263 -7.35 -7.21 7.15
C GLN A 263 -6.57 -6.74 8.37
N ARG A 264 -6.34 -5.46 8.48
CA ARG A 264 -5.87 -4.78 9.69
C ARG A 264 -7.02 -3.98 10.30
N ALA A 265 -6.94 -3.72 11.61
CA ALA A 265 -7.98 -2.96 12.30
C ALA A 265 -7.90 -1.45 12.07
N ASP A 266 -6.73 -0.98 11.68
CA ASP A 266 -6.37 0.38 11.32
C ASP A 266 -6.55 0.67 9.81
N VAL A 267 -6.78 -0.32 9.00
CA VAL A 267 -7.10 -0.22 7.58
C VAL A 267 -8.54 -0.68 7.39
N VAL A 268 -9.48 0.24 7.49
CA VAL A 268 -10.91 -0.07 7.73
C VAL A 268 -11.74 -0.32 6.48
N CYS A 269 -11.34 0.20 5.33
CA CYS A 269 -12.20 0.23 4.14
C CYS A 269 -12.06 -1.00 3.27
N LYS A 270 -10.94 -1.73 3.33
CA LYS A 270 -10.62 -2.73 2.32
C LYS A 270 -10.14 -4.06 2.88
N LEU A 271 -10.45 -5.11 2.15
CA LEU A 271 -9.79 -6.41 2.30
C LEU A 271 -8.65 -6.48 1.29
N TYR A 272 -7.45 -6.72 1.77
CA TYR A 272 -6.28 -6.92 0.94
C TYR A 272 -6.16 -8.37 0.49
N TYR A 273 -5.60 -8.57 -0.69
CA TYR A 273 -5.34 -9.89 -1.22
C TYR A 273 -3.91 -9.99 -1.73
N SER A 274 -3.26 -11.13 -1.46
CA SER A 274 -2.00 -11.45 -2.12
C SER A 274 -2.22 -11.78 -3.59
N GLU A 275 -1.13 -11.86 -4.34
CA GLU A 275 -1.14 -12.54 -5.63
C GLU A 275 -1.54 -14.02 -5.47
N GLU A 276 -2.00 -14.61 -6.56
CA GLU A 276 -2.46 -16.00 -6.62
C GLU A 276 -1.29 -16.94 -6.94
N VAL A 277 -1.30 -18.13 -6.33
CA VAL A 277 -0.35 -19.19 -6.65
C VAL A 277 -1.08 -20.50 -6.96
N GLU A 278 -0.66 -21.17 -8.02
CA GLU A 278 -1.23 -22.44 -8.45
C GLU A 278 -0.50 -23.62 -7.80
N LEU A 279 -1.26 -24.61 -7.32
CA LEU A 279 -0.74 -25.90 -6.86
C LEU A 279 -0.93 -26.97 -7.93
N ILE A 280 0.14 -27.65 -8.31
CA ILE A 280 0.12 -28.80 -9.21
C ILE A 280 0.58 -30.04 -8.43
N VAL A 281 -0.32 -31.02 -8.31
CA VAL A 281 -0.03 -32.28 -7.67
C VAL A 281 0.20 -33.36 -8.74
N ASN A 282 1.44 -33.85 -8.78
CA ASN A 282 1.83 -34.94 -9.68
C ASN A 282 1.47 -36.29 -9.07
N ALA A 283 0.68 -37.08 -9.81
CA ALA A 283 0.33 -38.43 -9.37
C ALA A 283 1.58 -39.29 -9.17
N LEU A 284 1.53 -40.18 -8.21
CA LEU A 284 2.59 -41.17 -8.02
C LEU A 284 2.63 -42.10 -9.24
N PRO A 285 3.83 -42.52 -9.69
CA PRO A 285 3.93 -43.45 -10.79
C PRO A 285 3.31 -44.79 -10.42
N VAL A 286 2.40 -45.26 -11.27
CA VAL A 286 1.84 -46.60 -11.12
C VAL A 286 2.89 -47.63 -11.60
N ILE A 287 3.42 -48.41 -10.66
CA ILE A 287 4.36 -49.49 -10.99
C ILE A 287 3.53 -50.75 -11.18
N ALA A 288 3.71 -51.42 -12.32
CA ALA A 288 3.15 -52.75 -12.48
C ALA A 288 3.84 -53.72 -11.49
N GLU A 289 3.06 -54.31 -10.59
CA GLU A 289 3.59 -55.19 -9.52
C GLU A 289 4.33 -56.42 -10.07
N ASN A 290 4.05 -56.87 -11.29
CA ASN A 290 4.69 -58.03 -11.90
C ASN A 290 4.86 -57.82 -13.41
N VAL A 291 6.05 -57.61 -13.86
CA VAL A 291 6.47 -57.65 -15.27
C VAL A 291 7.12 -59.01 -15.55
N SER A 292 6.51 -59.81 -16.39
CA SER A 292 7.06 -61.08 -16.82
C SER A 292 7.75 -60.90 -18.16
N LEU A 293 9.08 -61.02 -18.16
CA LEU A 293 9.87 -61.02 -19.38
C LEU A 293 10.07 -62.46 -19.83
N PHE A 294 9.77 -62.78 -21.05
CA PHE A 294 9.97 -64.06 -21.66
C PHE A 294 10.98 -63.95 -22.80
N GLN A 295 12.04 -64.70 -22.71
CA GLN A 295 13.02 -64.80 -23.76
C GLN A 295 13.45 -66.26 -23.94
N CYS A 296 13.57 -66.71 -25.20
CA CYS A 296 14.06 -68.06 -25.48
C CYS A 296 15.57 -68.07 -25.40
N ASP A 297 16.11 -69.10 -24.76
CA ASP A 297 17.52 -69.48 -24.83
C ASP A 297 17.80 -69.95 -26.26
N GLN A 298 18.68 -69.20 -27.00
CA GLN A 298 18.93 -69.42 -28.39
C GLN A 298 20.04 -70.46 -28.65
N ASP A 299 20.90 -70.74 -27.69
CA ASP A 299 22.07 -71.57 -27.83
C ASP A 299 22.10 -72.81 -26.91
N THR A 300 21.10 -72.97 -26.05
CA THR A 300 20.90 -74.10 -25.16
C THR A 300 21.95 -74.21 -24.04
N ASP A 301 22.61 -73.14 -23.68
CA ASP A 301 23.59 -73.15 -22.57
C ASP A 301 22.91 -72.95 -21.20
N GLY A 302 21.61 -72.70 -21.19
CA GLY A 302 20.84 -72.48 -19.98
C GLY A 302 20.92 -71.04 -19.43
N ILE A 303 21.50 -70.09 -20.18
CA ILE A 303 21.69 -68.70 -19.81
C ILE A 303 20.94 -67.78 -20.80
N THR A 304 20.06 -66.94 -20.34
CA THR A 304 19.34 -65.97 -21.17
C THR A 304 19.57 -64.57 -20.65
N ILE A 305 19.94 -63.64 -21.52
CA ILE A 305 20.16 -62.22 -21.19
C ILE A 305 18.87 -61.47 -21.43
N PHE A 306 18.31 -60.87 -20.35
CA PHE A 306 17.13 -60.01 -20.43
C PHE A 306 17.51 -58.54 -20.54
N ASN A 307 16.84 -57.87 -21.47
CA ASN A 307 16.92 -56.41 -21.54
C ASN A 307 15.92 -55.80 -20.52
N LEU A 308 16.41 -55.32 -19.41
CA LEU A 308 15.55 -54.73 -18.37
C LEU A 308 14.82 -53.44 -18.80
N ASN A 309 15.27 -52.81 -19.88
CA ASN A 309 14.54 -51.63 -20.40
C ASN A 309 13.20 -51.99 -21.04
N GLU A 310 12.99 -53.22 -21.45
CA GLU A 310 11.70 -53.72 -21.96
C GLU A 310 10.66 -53.90 -20.87
N ALA A 311 11.05 -53.80 -19.62
CA ALA A 311 10.14 -53.83 -18.48
C ALA A 311 9.51 -52.43 -18.18
N ASN A 312 9.91 -51.39 -18.88
CA ASN A 312 9.44 -50.02 -18.72
C ASN A 312 8.46 -49.55 -19.78
N GLU A 313 7.91 -50.43 -20.63
CA GLU A 313 6.88 -50.11 -21.63
C GLU A 313 5.44 -50.30 -21.09
#